data_2ca0c51d19e49b0b655f8610faefbc0d
#
_entry.id   2ca0c51d19e49b0b655f8610faefbc0d
#
_cell.length_a   1.000
_cell.length_b   1.000
_cell.length_c   1.000
_cell.angle_alpha   90.00
_cell.angle_beta   90.00
_cell.angle_gamma   90.00
#
_symmetry.space_group_name_H-M   'P 1'
#
loop_
_entity.id
_entity.type
_entity.pdbx_description
1 polymer ?
#
loop_
_entity_poly.entity_id
_entity_poly.type
_entity_poly.pdbx_seq_one_letter_code
_entity_poly.pdbx_strand_id
1 'polypeptide(L)'
;MIPKKIHFCWYGKGSYNSTIEKCIASWKEQLPDYEIKKWDETNTPFNELPFLKLLYKQKKWSFITDYIRLYSIYLEGGIYLDTDIEIIKPFGSLHEESAFIGFQTKSIQGKYPLNSAVIGSSKQNPFVLDCIKATEIKQRLNFNAMGGPPIVSSILRGYGLTNTNKQHLNNILLLPYDYFYPFSWEETYSPECITENTICIHWWEDSWKNKHKGIKYYLESTKRKLQKLPLVVANRFQYAVNKNNFYLIEKLIQKDYQNFS
;
A
#
# COMPACT_ATOMS: atom_id res chain seq x y z
N MET A 1 -4.15 1.74 20.59
CA MET A 1 -3.02 0.81 20.50
C MET A 1 -3.21 -0.14 19.32
N ILE A 2 -2.15 -0.52 18.66
CA ILE A 2 -2.13 -1.43 17.51
C ILE A 2 -2.07 -2.87 18.03
N PRO A 3 -3.01 -3.76 17.68
CA PRO A 3 -2.97 -5.16 18.10
C PRO A 3 -1.72 -5.90 17.62
N LYS A 4 -1.26 -6.90 18.39
CA LYS A 4 -0.19 -7.81 18.00
C LYS A 4 -0.70 -8.84 16.97
N LYS A 5 -0.99 -8.34 15.77
CA LYS A 5 -1.51 -9.11 14.65
C LYS A 5 -0.83 -8.66 13.37
N ILE A 6 -0.30 -9.63 12.62
CA ILE A 6 0.24 -9.43 11.28
C ILE A 6 -0.79 -9.85 10.25
N HIS A 7 -1.05 -8.99 9.29
CA HIS A 7 -1.85 -9.29 8.11
C HIS A 7 -0.95 -9.35 6.88
N PHE A 8 -1.17 -10.32 6.01
CA PHE A 8 -0.55 -10.38 4.69
C PHE A 8 -1.51 -10.99 3.67
N CYS A 9 -1.27 -10.76 2.40
CA CYS A 9 -2.10 -11.27 1.31
C CYS A 9 -1.34 -12.26 0.45
N TRP A 10 -2.03 -13.34 0.02
CA TRP A 10 -1.51 -14.25 -0.98
C TRP A 10 -2.64 -14.82 -1.84
N TYR A 11 -2.71 -14.42 -3.11
CA TYR A 11 -3.74 -14.82 -4.06
C TYR A 11 -3.18 -15.63 -5.21
N GLY A 12 -4.05 -16.44 -5.87
CA GLY A 12 -3.70 -17.21 -7.05
C GLY A 12 -3.16 -18.60 -6.75
N LYS A 13 -3.13 -19.03 -5.48
CA LYS A 13 -2.77 -20.39 -5.04
C LYS A 13 -1.36 -20.86 -5.44
N GLY A 14 -0.47 -19.95 -5.83
CA GLY A 14 0.93 -20.25 -6.12
C GLY A 14 1.70 -20.63 -4.85
N SER A 15 2.80 -21.39 -5.00
CA SER A 15 3.77 -21.62 -3.92
C SER A 15 4.58 -20.34 -3.63
N TYR A 16 5.07 -20.21 -2.40
CA TYR A 16 6.06 -19.20 -2.06
C TYR A 16 7.40 -19.53 -2.71
N ASN A 17 8.16 -18.51 -3.06
CA ASN A 17 9.57 -18.69 -3.38
C ASN A 17 10.42 -18.63 -2.09
N SER A 18 11.72 -18.94 -2.19
CA SER A 18 12.61 -18.99 -1.04
C SER A 18 12.73 -17.66 -0.29
N THR A 19 12.68 -16.53 -0.97
CA THR A 19 12.69 -15.19 -0.34
C THR A 19 11.46 -14.99 0.53
N ILE A 20 10.27 -15.27 -0.01
CA ILE A 20 9.00 -15.16 0.71
C ILE A 20 8.95 -16.12 1.91
N GLU A 21 9.40 -17.36 1.74
CA GLU A 21 9.48 -18.34 2.84
C GLU A 21 10.39 -17.83 3.97
N LYS A 22 11.57 -17.29 3.64
CA LYS A 22 12.49 -16.66 4.59
C LYS A 22 11.83 -15.50 5.32
N CYS A 23 11.15 -14.61 4.61
CA CYS A 23 10.46 -13.46 5.20
C CYS A 23 9.37 -13.92 6.19
N ILE A 24 8.50 -14.84 5.80
CA ILE A 24 7.45 -15.36 6.69
C ILE A 24 8.03 -16.10 7.89
N ALA A 25 9.16 -16.80 7.73
CA ALA A 25 9.86 -17.45 8.84
C ALA A 25 10.37 -16.41 9.85
N SER A 26 10.96 -15.30 9.37
CA SER A 26 11.42 -14.22 10.23
C SER A 26 10.29 -13.59 11.09
N TRP A 27 9.07 -13.51 10.55
CA TRP A 27 7.93 -13.01 11.34
C TRP A 27 7.62 -13.89 12.55
N LYS A 28 7.64 -15.22 12.36
CA LYS A 28 7.40 -16.18 13.45
C LYS A 28 8.52 -16.16 14.49
N GLU A 29 9.75 -15.96 14.05
CA GLU A 29 10.93 -15.90 14.92
C GLU A 29 10.98 -14.61 15.74
N GLN A 30 10.83 -13.45 15.09
CA GLN A 30 10.97 -12.14 15.72
C GLN A 30 9.70 -11.66 16.44
N LEU A 31 8.53 -12.24 16.12
CA LEU A 31 7.22 -11.85 16.63
C LEU A 31 6.43 -13.07 17.14
N PRO A 32 6.98 -13.87 18.09
CA PRO A 32 6.38 -15.14 18.50
C PRO A 32 5.01 -15.01 19.18
N ASP A 33 4.69 -13.82 19.71
CA ASP A 33 3.44 -13.50 20.39
C ASP A 33 2.40 -12.82 19.50
N TYR A 34 2.64 -12.76 18.16
CA TYR A 34 1.70 -12.18 17.22
C TYR A 34 0.84 -13.25 16.54
N GLU A 35 -0.44 -12.95 16.38
CA GLU A 35 -1.29 -13.68 15.45
C GLU A 35 -0.87 -13.33 14.01
N ILE A 36 -0.59 -14.33 13.17
CA ILE A 36 -0.30 -14.12 11.75
C ILE A 36 -1.51 -14.57 10.92
N LYS A 37 -2.17 -13.61 10.26
CA LYS A 37 -3.38 -13.83 9.47
C LYS A 37 -3.11 -13.64 7.98
N LYS A 38 -3.26 -14.73 7.23
CA LYS A 38 -3.25 -14.70 5.77
C LYS A 38 -4.62 -14.32 5.23
N TRP A 39 -4.63 -13.40 4.25
CA TRP A 39 -5.78 -13.08 3.43
C TRP A 39 -5.62 -13.72 2.06
N ASP A 40 -6.61 -14.52 1.66
CA ASP A 40 -6.65 -15.22 0.39
C ASP A 40 -8.10 -15.35 -0.11
N GLU A 41 -8.33 -16.25 -1.06
CA GLU A 41 -9.64 -16.50 -1.65
C GLU A 41 -10.68 -16.98 -0.65
N THR A 42 -10.28 -17.58 0.45
CA THR A 42 -11.19 -18.24 1.40
C THR A 42 -11.82 -17.27 2.39
N ASN A 43 -11.16 -16.14 2.67
CA ASN A 43 -11.58 -15.18 3.69
C ASN A 43 -11.72 -13.73 3.18
N THR A 44 -11.47 -13.48 1.90
CA THR A 44 -11.72 -12.17 1.29
C THR A 44 -13.21 -11.99 1.03
N PRO A 45 -13.82 -10.85 1.43
CA PRO A 45 -15.26 -10.62 1.31
C PRO A 45 -15.68 -10.26 -0.13
N PHE A 46 -15.49 -11.18 -1.07
CA PHE A 46 -15.80 -10.94 -2.49
C PHE A 46 -17.28 -10.69 -2.78
N ASN A 47 -18.19 -11.14 -1.91
CA ASN A 47 -19.62 -10.92 -2.09
C ASN A 47 -20.02 -9.51 -1.71
N GLU A 48 -19.42 -8.94 -0.66
CA GLU A 48 -19.64 -7.58 -0.18
C GLU A 48 -18.88 -6.55 -1.05
N LEU A 49 -17.82 -6.99 -1.73
CA LEU A 49 -16.93 -6.15 -2.52
C LEU A 49 -16.81 -6.67 -3.98
N PRO A 50 -17.88 -6.50 -4.81
CA PRO A 50 -17.93 -7.10 -6.15
C PRO A 50 -16.78 -6.69 -7.08
N PHE A 51 -16.19 -5.50 -6.89
CA PHE A 51 -15.03 -5.06 -7.68
C PHE A 51 -13.79 -5.93 -7.42
N LEU A 52 -13.60 -6.44 -6.21
CA LEU A 52 -12.51 -7.38 -5.91
C LEU A 52 -12.70 -8.69 -6.65
N LYS A 53 -13.95 -9.17 -6.77
CA LYS A 53 -14.28 -10.37 -7.55
C LYS A 53 -13.94 -10.20 -9.03
N LEU A 54 -14.16 -9.00 -9.58
CA LEU A 54 -13.76 -8.68 -10.94
C LEU A 54 -12.24 -8.67 -11.11
N LEU A 55 -11.51 -8.04 -10.18
CA LEU A 55 -10.04 -8.05 -10.17
C LEU A 55 -9.48 -9.46 -10.04
N TYR A 56 -10.10 -10.30 -9.22
CA TYR A 56 -9.72 -11.70 -9.07
C TYR A 56 -9.87 -12.48 -10.39
N LYS A 57 -11.01 -12.36 -11.09
CA LYS A 57 -11.21 -12.97 -12.41
C LYS A 57 -10.16 -12.50 -13.44
N GLN A 58 -9.70 -11.28 -13.31
CA GLN A 58 -8.65 -10.70 -14.17
C GLN A 58 -7.22 -11.02 -13.71
N LYS A 59 -7.04 -11.82 -12.65
CA LYS A 59 -5.74 -12.16 -12.03
C LYS A 59 -4.92 -10.91 -11.65
N LYS A 60 -5.59 -9.84 -11.23
CA LYS A 60 -4.96 -8.59 -10.79
C LYS A 60 -4.69 -8.63 -9.28
N TRP A 61 -3.83 -9.55 -8.86
CA TRP A 61 -3.57 -9.85 -7.46
C TRP A 61 -3.09 -8.64 -6.67
N SER A 62 -2.15 -7.86 -7.24
CA SER A 62 -1.63 -6.65 -6.59
C SER A 62 -2.72 -5.62 -6.26
N PHE A 63 -3.73 -5.46 -7.12
CA PHE A 63 -4.83 -4.53 -6.87
C PHE A 63 -5.76 -5.02 -5.75
N ILE A 64 -5.98 -6.33 -5.65
CA ILE A 64 -6.73 -6.91 -4.53
C ILE A 64 -5.95 -6.67 -3.24
N THR A 65 -4.64 -6.96 -3.26
CA THR A 65 -3.75 -6.75 -2.12
C THR A 65 -3.73 -5.29 -1.68
N ASP A 66 -3.68 -4.32 -2.61
CA ASP A 66 -3.69 -2.89 -2.29
C ASP A 66 -4.95 -2.45 -1.53
N TYR A 67 -6.08 -3.10 -1.78
CA TYR A 67 -7.31 -2.84 -1.03
C TYR A 67 -7.33 -3.62 0.30
N ILE A 68 -7.05 -4.92 0.25
CA ILE A 68 -7.18 -5.80 1.42
C ILE A 68 -6.15 -5.45 2.50
N ARG A 69 -4.96 -4.94 2.17
CA ARG A 69 -4.00 -4.43 3.17
C ARG A 69 -4.62 -3.36 4.07
N LEU A 70 -5.36 -2.43 3.47
CA LEU A 70 -6.04 -1.36 4.20
C LEU A 70 -7.30 -1.87 4.92
N TYR A 71 -8.09 -2.68 4.23
CA TYR A 71 -9.31 -3.28 4.77
C TYR A 71 -9.03 -4.11 6.03
N SER A 72 -7.99 -4.95 6.01
CA SER A 72 -7.63 -5.82 7.13
C SER A 72 -7.27 -5.04 8.39
N ILE A 73 -6.40 -4.03 8.29
CA ILE A 73 -6.01 -3.20 9.43
C ILE A 73 -7.11 -2.22 9.87
N TYR A 74 -8.00 -1.82 8.97
CA TYR A 74 -9.19 -1.05 9.36
C TYR A 74 -10.17 -1.90 10.15
N LEU A 75 -10.42 -3.13 9.70
CA LEU A 75 -11.39 -4.03 10.32
C LEU A 75 -10.92 -4.55 11.68
N GLU A 76 -9.66 -4.95 11.78
CA GLU A 76 -9.14 -5.69 12.92
C GLU A 76 -8.06 -4.94 13.71
N GLY A 77 -7.46 -3.89 13.13
CA GLY A 77 -6.21 -3.32 13.60
C GLY A 77 -5.06 -4.28 13.34
N GLY A 78 -3.84 -3.87 13.71
CA GLY A 78 -2.63 -4.69 13.52
C GLY A 78 -1.69 -4.08 12.51
N ILE A 79 -0.78 -4.89 12.02
CA ILE A 79 0.28 -4.49 11.09
C ILE A 79 0.13 -5.30 9.80
N TYR A 80 0.05 -4.63 8.67
CA TYR A 80 0.13 -5.27 7.36
C TYR A 80 1.58 -5.34 6.91
N LEU A 81 1.97 -6.49 6.37
CA LEU A 81 3.27 -6.73 5.74
C LEU A 81 3.08 -7.29 4.32
N ASP A 82 3.83 -6.76 3.35
CA ASP A 82 4.02 -7.45 2.08
C ASP A 82 4.86 -8.72 2.32
N THR A 83 4.67 -9.74 1.51
CA THR A 83 5.26 -11.07 1.73
C THR A 83 6.78 -11.12 1.58
N ASP A 84 7.38 -10.10 1.03
CA ASP A 84 8.82 -9.91 0.86
C ASP A 84 9.44 -8.94 1.90
N ILE A 85 8.76 -8.74 3.02
CA ILE A 85 9.28 -8.03 4.20
C ILE A 85 9.93 -9.03 5.15
N GLU A 86 11.23 -8.93 5.36
CA GLU A 86 11.96 -9.66 6.41
C GLU A 86 12.01 -8.83 7.70
N ILE A 87 11.55 -9.38 8.81
CA ILE A 87 11.64 -8.73 10.13
C ILE A 87 12.97 -9.09 10.77
N ILE A 88 13.73 -8.08 11.21
CA ILE A 88 15.03 -8.29 11.88
C ILE A 88 15.02 -7.92 13.36
N LYS A 89 13.99 -7.21 13.82
CA LYS A 89 13.71 -6.98 15.24
C LYS A 89 12.25 -6.62 15.49
N PRO A 90 11.71 -6.80 16.72
CA PRO A 90 10.33 -6.50 17.06
C PRO A 90 9.96 -5.02 16.85
N PHE A 91 8.66 -4.76 16.64
CA PHE A 91 8.10 -3.40 16.44
C PHE A 91 8.15 -2.52 17.71
N GLY A 92 8.37 -3.09 18.88
CA GLY A 92 8.55 -2.35 20.14
C GLY A 92 7.39 -1.40 20.45
N SER A 93 7.73 -0.15 20.80
CA SER A 93 6.74 0.88 21.17
C SER A 93 5.83 1.34 20.02
N LEU A 94 6.05 0.91 18.78
CA LEU A 94 5.14 1.25 17.67
C LEU A 94 3.70 0.75 17.90
N HIS A 95 3.49 -0.22 18.80
CA HIS A 95 2.14 -0.64 19.21
C HIS A 95 1.34 0.42 19.97
N GLU A 96 2.01 1.33 20.62
CA GLU A 96 1.38 2.41 21.39
C GLU A 96 0.78 3.48 20.48
N GLU A 97 1.20 3.53 19.21
CA GLU A 97 0.74 4.49 18.23
C GLU A 97 -0.71 4.23 17.78
N SER A 98 -1.35 5.25 17.24
CA SER A 98 -2.65 5.13 16.57
C SER A 98 -2.50 4.51 15.17
N ALA A 99 -1.49 4.97 14.45
CA ALA A 99 -1.04 4.39 13.19
C ALA A 99 0.43 4.74 12.94
N PHE A 100 1.12 3.93 12.13
CA PHE A 100 2.45 4.25 11.63
C PHE A 100 2.64 3.79 10.18
N ILE A 101 3.54 4.48 9.47
CA ILE A 101 3.95 4.15 8.10
C ILE A 101 5.35 4.70 7.84
N GLY A 102 6.10 4.08 6.93
CA GLY A 102 7.47 4.47 6.60
C GLY A 102 7.62 5.19 5.27
N PHE A 103 8.60 6.08 5.21
CA PHE A 103 9.11 6.63 3.96
C PHE A 103 9.91 5.56 3.21
N GLN A 104 9.73 5.47 1.90
CA GLN A 104 10.56 4.64 1.02
C GLN A 104 11.65 5.44 0.31
N THR A 105 11.65 6.76 0.46
CA THR A 105 12.63 7.66 -0.15
C THR A 105 13.22 8.60 0.88
N LYS A 106 14.48 8.99 0.66
CA LYS A 106 15.18 10.00 1.48
C LYS A 106 14.65 11.42 1.24
N SER A 107 13.95 11.65 0.13
CA SER A 107 13.46 12.97 -0.27
C SER A 107 11.94 13.01 -0.36
N ILE A 108 11.34 14.08 0.17
CA ILE A 108 9.90 14.37 0.02
C ILE A 108 9.51 14.71 -1.42
N GLN A 109 10.48 15.10 -2.24
CA GLN A 109 10.30 15.41 -3.66
C GLN A 109 9.99 14.17 -4.50
N GLY A 110 10.26 12.98 -3.98
CA GLY A 110 9.89 11.73 -4.63
C GLY A 110 8.40 11.69 -4.98
N LYS A 111 8.07 11.13 -6.14
CA LYS A 111 6.67 11.04 -6.63
C LYS A 111 5.75 10.39 -5.59
N TYR A 112 6.23 9.34 -4.95
CA TYR A 112 5.53 8.61 -3.88
C TYR A 112 6.51 8.36 -2.73
N PRO A 113 6.66 9.32 -1.79
CA PRO A 113 7.68 9.21 -0.74
C PRO A 113 7.38 8.12 0.29
N LEU A 114 6.13 7.70 0.44
CA LEU A 114 5.70 6.68 1.41
C LEU A 114 5.34 5.36 0.73
N ASN A 115 5.50 4.26 1.48
CA ASN A 115 5.13 2.93 1.02
C ASN A 115 4.23 2.24 2.07
N SER A 116 3.26 1.47 1.59
CA SER A 116 2.31 0.73 2.42
C SER A 116 2.63 -0.78 2.50
N ALA A 117 3.83 -1.20 2.10
CA ALA A 117 4.29 -2.57 2.30
C ALA A 117 4.44 -2.92 3.79
N VAL A 118 4.70 -1.89 4.63
CA VAL A 118 4.62 -1.95 6.09
C VAL A 118 3.74 -0.80 6.56
N ILE A 119 2.61 -1.11 7.16
CA ILE A 119 1.68 -0.14 7.73
C ILE A 119 1.01 -0.73 8.96
N GLY A 120 1.06 -0.02 10.08
CA GLY A 120 0.39 -0.41 11.32
C GLY A 120 -0.73 0.55 11.68
N SER A 121 -1.82 0.03 12.23
CA SER A 121 -2.96 0.84 12.63
C SER A 121 -3.79 0.21 13.72
N SER A 122 -4.34 1.05 14.60
CA SER A 122 -5.48 0.68 15.45
C SER A 122 -6.72 0.41 14.59
N LYS A 123 -7.65 -0.38 15.12
CA LYS A 123 -8.93 -0.66 14.47
C LYS A 123 -9.70 0.63 14.17
N GLN A 124 -10.36 0.70 13.01
CA GLN A 124 -11.21 1.82 12.57
C GLN A 124 -10.51 3.19 12.54
N ASN A 125 -9.24 3.20 12.24
CA ASN A 125 -8.45 4.43 12.15
C ASN A 125 -8.93 5.32 10.99
N PRO A 126 -9.16 6.63 11.21
CA PRO A 126 -9.63 7.55 10.16
C PRO A 126 -8.70 7.66 8.96
N PHE A 127 -7.38 7.67 9.17
CA PHE A 127 -6.41 7.69 8.07
C PHE A 127 -6.55 6.48 7.15
N VAL A 128 -6.72 5.29 7.73
CA VAL A 128 -6.90 4.06 6.95
C VAL A 128 -8.22 4.10 6.19
N LEU A 129 -9.28 4.64 6.80
CA LEU A 129 -10.57 4.84 6.12
C LEU A 129 -10.45 5.79 4.93
N ASP A 130 -9.72 6.89 5.05
CA ASP A 130 -9.48 7.81 3.95
C ASP A 130 -8.69 7.16 2.81
N CYS A 131 -7.71 6.30 3.14
CA CYS A 131 -6.99 5.50 2.15
C CYS A 131 -7.91 4.49 1.45
N ILE A 132 -8.81 3.81 2.16
CA ILE A 132 -9.81 2.88 1.60
C ILE A 132 -10.72 3.64 0.62
N LYS A 133 -11.34 4.74 1.05
CA LYS A 133 -12.22 5.56 0.20
C LYS A 133 -11.50 6.03 -1.07
N ALA A 134 -10.26 6.51 -0.94
CA ALA A 134 -9.46 6.92 -2.09
C ALA A 134 -9.17 5.77 -3.05
N THR A 135 -8.93 4.56 -2.51
CA THR A 135 -8.73 3.34 -3.31
C THR A 135 -10.01 2.96 -4.07
N GLU A 136 -11.16 2.97 -3.40
CA GLU A 136 -12.46 2.66 -4.02
C GLU A 136 -12.81 3.63 -5.15
N ILE A 137 -12.61 4.93 -4.94
CA ILE A 137 -12.81 5.96 -5.96
C ILE A 137 -11.95 5.67 -7.19
N LYS A 138 -10.66 5.37 -7.01
CA LYS A 138 -9.75 5.05 -8.11
C LYS A 138 -10.16 3.78 -8.85
N GLN A 139 -10.60 2.75 -8.14
CA GLN A 139 -11.08 1.51 -8.73
C GLN A 139 -12.34 1.74 -9.59
N ARG A 140 -13.29 2.54 -9.12
CA ARG A 140 -14.53 2.88 -9.86
C ARG A 140 -14.25 3.68 -11.12
N LEU A 141 -13.26 4.55 -11.11
CA LEU A 141 -12.89 5.39 -12.27
C LEU A 141 -12.03 4.65 -13.29
N ASN A 142 -11.87 3.30 -13.18
CA ASN A 142 -11.02 2.49 -14.07
C ASN A 142 -9.59 3.02 -14.22
N PHE A 143 -9.10 3.79 -13.26
CA PHE A 143 -7.69 4.17 -13.22
C PHE A 143 -6.87 2.92 -12.92
N ASN A 144 -6.46 2.23 -13.98
CA ASN A 144 -5.52 1.15 -13.91
C ASN A 144 -4.26 1.63 -13.17
N ALA A 145 -4.01 1.02 -12.04
CA ALA A 145 -2.84 1.18 -11.24
C ALA A 145 -2.75 2.52 -10.51
N MET A 146 -2.91 2.45 -9.26
CA MET A 146 -2.05 3.20 -8.36
C MET A 146 -2.28 2.62 -6.99
N GLY A 147 -1.51 1.57 -6.71
CA GLY A 147 -1.53 0.84 -5.47
C GLY A 147 -1.15 1.67 -4.25
N GLY A 148 -0.75 1.00 -3.22
CA GLY A 148 -0.50 1.55 -1.91
C GLY A 148 0.29 2.86 -1.85
N PRO A 149 1.53 2.95 -2.41
CA PRO A 149 2.37 4.14 -2.31
C PRO A 149 1.73 5.44 -2.82
N PRO A 150 1.10 5.48 -4.00
CA PRO A 150 0.37 6.67 -4.48
C PRO A 150 -0.77 7.13 -3.56
N ILE A 151 -1.56 6.19 -3.02
CA ILE A 151 -2.70 6.51 -2.15
C ILE A 151 -2.21 7.13 -0.85
N VAL A 152 -1.35 6.43 -0.11
CA VAL A 152 -0.88 6.91 1.19
C VAL A 152 -0.10 8.22 1.07
N SER A 153 0.72 8.37 0.00
CA SER A 153 1.46 9.61 -0.25
C SER A 153 0.53 10.79 -0.56
N SER A 154 -0.54 10.56 -1.32
CA SER A 154 -1.52 11.60 -1.66
C SER A 154 -2.31 12.06 -0.42
N ILE A 155 -2.81 11.13 0.38
CA ILE A 155 -3.56 11.43 1.61
C ILE A 155 -2.68 12.20 2.60
N LEU A 156 -1.45 11.74 2.86
CA LEU A 156 -0.57 12.41 3.81
C LEU A 156 -0.06 13.77 3.33
N ARG A 157 0.14 13.96 2.02
CA ARG A 157 0.36 15.30 1.46
C ARG A 157 -0.84 16.21 1.69
N GLY A 158 -2.06 15.70 1.55
CA GLY A 158 -3.28 16.41 1.88
C GLY A 158 -3.37 16.80 3.36
N TYR A 159 -2.81 16.00 4.26
CA TYR A 159 -2.71 16.30 5.69
C TYR A 159 -1.59 17.32 6.01
N GLY A 160 -0.76 17.73 5.06
CA GLY A 160 0.29 18.71 5.27
C GLY A 160 1.71 18.13 5.39
N LEU A 161 1.96 16.94 4.82
CA LEU A 161 3.30 16.35 4.79
C LEU A 161 4.29 17.24 4.03
N THR A 162 5.40 17.67 4.69
CA THR A 162 6.39 18.59 4.15
C THR A 162 7.83 18.08 4.15
N ASN A 163 8.15 17.06 4.94
CA ASN A 163 9.50 16.50 5.05
C ASN A 163 9.47 15.00 5.35
N THR A 164 10.63 14.33 5.34
CA THR A 164 10.78 12.88 5.58
C THR A 164 11.37 12.54 6.94
N ASN A 165 11.42 13.48 7.86
CA ASN A 165 11.90 13.24 9.23
C ASN A 165 10.87 12.42 10.02
N LYS A 166 11.31 11.79 11.10
CA LYS A 166 10.41 11.17 12.08
C LYS A 166 9.49 12.24 12.66
N GLN A 167 8.19 12.07 12.50
CA GLN A 167 7.20 13.05 12.91
C GLN A 167 5.82 12.41 13.12
N HIS A 168 4.97 13.06 13.92
CA HIS A 168 3.55 12.77 13.95
C HIS A 168 2.78 13.74 13.05
N LEU A 169 1.86 13.22 12.25
CA LEU A 169 0.95 13.98 11.41
C LEU A 169 -0.46 13.39 11.58
N ASN A 170 -1.40 14.16 12.15
CA ASN A 170 -2.76 13.71 12.45
C ASN A 170 -2.81 12.37 13.22
N ASN A 171 -2.01 12.24 14.29
CA ASN A 171 -1.86 11.02 15.10
C ASN A 171 -1.30 9.79 14.33
N ILE A 172 -0.62 10.02 13.23
CA ILE A 172 0.08 8.99 12.48
C ILE A 172 1.57 9.22 12.65
N LEU A 173 2.30 8.22 13.13
CA LEU A 173 3.76 8.27 13.20
C LEU A 173 4.35 7.97 11.82
N LEU A 174 5.06 8.94 11.27
CA LEU A 174 5.82 8.80 10.01
C LEU A 174 7.28 8.51 10.36
N LEU A 175 7.81 7.43 9.80
CA LEU A 175 9.14 6.93 10.10
C LEU A 175 10.08 7.11 8.90
N PRO A 176 11.33 7.57 9.14
CA PRO A 176 12.37 7.64 8.10
C PRO A 176 12.55 6.32 7.35
N TYR A 177 13.13 6.39 6.15
CA TYR A 177 13.25 5.26 5.22
C TYR A 177 14.01 4.07 5.82
N ASP A 178 15.00 4.31 6.67
CA ASP A 178 15.86 3.31 7.29
C ASP A 178 15.15 2.40 8.30
N TYR A 179 13.92 2.75 8.73
CA TYR A 179 13.14 1.88 9.60
C TYR A 179 12.63 0.63 8.88
N PHE A 180 12.13 0.77 7.63
CA PHE A 180 11.46 -0.32 6.91
C PHE A 180 12.01 -0.57 5.50
N TYR A 181 12.66 0.42 4.91
CA TYR A 181 13.14 0.39 3.52
C TYR A 181 14.59 0.85 3.45
N PRO A 182 15.53 0.15 4.12
CA PRO A 182 16.92 0.63 4.29
C PRO A 182 17.66 0.77 2.95
N PHE A 183 17.17 0.15 1.88
CA PHE A 183 17.60 0.39 0.50
C PHE A 183 16.38 0.45 -0.43
N SER A 184 16.52 1.14 -1.56
CA SER A 184 15.46 1.29 -2.56
C SER A 184 15.49 0.15 -3.60
N TRP A 185 14.42 0.02 -4.38
CA TRP A 185 14.34 -0.96 -5.47
C TRP A 185 15.38 -0.72 -6.60
N GLU A 186 16.03 0.45 -6.65
CA GLU A 186 17.09 0.80 -7.58
C GLU A 186 18.50 0.46 -7.04
N GLU A 187 18.62 0.26 -5.73
CA GLU A 187 19.87 -0.01 -5.04
C GLU A 187 20.09 -1.53 -4.86
N THR A 188 21.34 -1.95 -4.79
CA THR A 188 21.70 -3.30 -4.38
C THR A 188 21.79 -3.35 -2.86
N TYR A 189 21.23 -4.40 -2.24
CA TYR A 189 21.36 -4.62 -0.81
C TYR A 189 22.83 -4.71 -0.40
N SER A 190 23.16 -4.02 0.68
CA SER A 190 24.45 -4.11 1.37
C SER A 190 24.19 -4.08 2.89
N PRO A 191 24.88 -4.88 3.70
CA PRO A 191 24.70 -4.88 5.16
C PRO A 191 24.84 -3.50 5.80
N GLU A 192 25.61 -2.58 5.21
CA GLU A 192 25.83 -1.22 5.71
C GLU A 192 24.57 -0.33 5.63
N CYS A 193 23.55 -0.73 4.86
CA CYS A 193 22.27 0.00 4.85
C CYS A 193 21.46 -0.20 6.13
N ILE A 194 21.78 -1.22 6.93
CA ILE A 194 21.10 -1.52 8.19
C ILE A 194 21.61 -0.56 9.27
N THR A 195 20.67 0.14 9.89
CA THR A 195 20.94 1.06 11.01
C THR A 195 20.36 0.51 12.32
N GLU A 196 20.65 1.20 13.41
CA GLU A 196 20.02 0.89 14.71
C GLU A 196 18.47 1.04 14.66
N ASN A 197 17.96 1.86 13.74
CA ASN A 197 16.54 2.09 13.55
C ASN A 197 15.85 0.97 12.75
N THR A 198 16.58 0.21 11.95
CA THR A 198 16.00 -0.74 11.00
C THR A 198 15.26 -1.86 11.74
N ILE A 199 13.97 -1.99 11.47
CA ILE A 199 13.07 -3.02 12.02
C ILE A 199 12.90 -4.15 11.02
N CYS A 200 12.81 -3.82 9.73
CA CYS A 200 12.65 -4.80 8.67
C CYS A 200 13.33 -4.39 7.37
N ILE A 201 13.43 -5.32 6.46
CA ILE A 201 14.02 -5.18 5.13
C ILE A 201 12.97 -5.53 4.10
N HIS A 202 12.72 -4.64 3.14
CA HIS A 202 11.89 -4.92 1.97
C HIS A 202 12.79 -5.42 0.84
N TRP A 203 12.59 -6.66 0.39
CA TRP A 203 13.45 -7.30 -0.62
C TRP A 203 13.09 -6.94 -2.06
N TRP A 204 12.00 -6.18 -2.28
CA TRP A 204 11.55 -5.72 -3.58
C TRP A 204 11.32 -6.85 -4.59
N GLU A 205 10.79 -7.99 -4.10
CA GLU A 205 10.43 -9.14 -4.92
C GLU A 205 9.17 -8.86 -5.73
N ASP A 206 9.33 -8.54 -7.01
CA ASP A 206 8.21 -8.33 -7.95
C ASP A 206 7.52 -9.67 -8.31
N SER A 207 7.06 -10.43 -7.31
CA SER A 207 6.45 -11.77 -7.50
C SER A 207 5.22 -11.77 -8.43
N TRP A 208 4.61 -10.61 -8.62
CA TRP A 208 3.45 -10.38 -9.49
C TRP A 208 3.84 -9.94 -10.92
N LYS A 209 5.11 -9.61 -11.19
CA LYS A 209 5.60 -9.29 -12.53
C LYS A 209 6.04 -10.57 -13.25
N ASN A 210 5.37 -10.90 -14.35
CA ASN A 210 5.88 -11.92 -15.27
C ASN A 210 7.27 -11.51 -15.75
N LYS A 211 8.31 -12.22 -15.34
CA LYS A 211 9.74 -11.97 -15.70
C LYS A 211 10.03 -11.93 -17.21
N HIS A 212 9.04 -12.14 -18.07
CA HIS A 212 9.22 -12.24 -19.53
C HIS A 212 8.67 -11.08 -20.37
N LYS A 213 8.16 -10.01 -19.71
CA LYS A 213 7.66 -8.85 -20.47
C LYS A 213 8.67 -7.70 -20.38
N GLY A 214 9.57 -7.63 -21.37
CA GLY A 214 10.60 -6.58 -21.47
C GLY A 214 10.04 -5.14 -21.52
N ILE A 215 10.91 -4.16 -21.29
CA ILE A 215 10.66 -2.71 -21.28
C ILE A 215 9.74 -2.23 -22.42
N LYS A 216 9.81 -2.85 -23.60
CA LYS A 216 8.99 -2.51 -24.78
C LYS A 216 7.48 -2.70 -24.53
N TYR A 217 7.07 -3.74 -23.80
CA TYR A 217 5.67 -3.97 -23.41
C TYR A 217 5.14 -2.89 -22.45
N TYR A 218 5.98 -2.43 -21.53
CA TYR A 218 5.63 -1.35 -20.60
C TYR A 218 5.41 -0.03 -21.32
N LEU A 219 6.29 0.34 -22.23
CA LEU A 219 6.19 1.57 -23.04
C LEU A 219 4.94 1.57 -23.94
N GLU A 220 4.63 0.44 -24.58
CA GLU A 220 3.45 0.32 -25.44
C GLU A 220 2.13 0.30 -24.65
N SER A 221 2.08 -0.37 -23.48
CA SER A 221 0.89 -0.39 -22.64
C SER A 221 0.57 0.99 -22.07
N THR A 222 1.60 1.76 -21.71
CA THR A 222 1.47 3.12 -21.17
C THR A 222 1.01 4.09 -22.27
N LYS A 223 1.55 4.00 -23.48
CA LYS A 223 1.10 4.80 -24.64
C LYS A 223 -0.37 4.57 -24.99
N ARG A 224 -0.82 3.31 -25.03
CA ARG A 224 -2.24 2.99 -25.31
C ARG A 224 -3.21 3.48 -24.25
N LYS A 225 -2.77 3.61 -23.01
CA LYS A 225 -3.61 4.09 -21.88
C LYS A 225 -3.73 5.61 -21.85
N LEU A 226 -2.66 6.32 -22.15
CA LEU A 226 -2.66 7.79 -22.22
C LEU A 226 -3.53 8.33 -23.36
N GLN A 227 -3.71 7.55 -24.44
CA GLN A 227 -4.55 7.93 -25.58
C GLN A 227 -6.07 7.82 -25.33
N LYS A 228 -6.49 7.16 -24.25
CA LYS A 228 -7.92 6.86 -23.98
C LYS A 228 -8.58 7.71 -22.89
N LEU A 229 -7.85 8.61 -22.22
CA LEU A 229 -8.43 9.46 -21.18
C LEU A 229 -8.58 10.91 -21.67
N PRO A 230 -9.74 11.53 -21.49
CA PRO A 230 -9.86 12.97 -21.64
C PRO A 230 -8.97 13.67 -20.60
N LEU A 231 -7.95 14.37 -21.06
CA LEU A 231 -6.93 15.06 -20.25
C LEU A 231 -7.55 15.96 -19.16
N VAL A 232 -8.74 16.51 -19.44
CA VAL A 232 -9.50 17.40 -18.57
C VAL A 232 -10.01 16.69 -17.31
N VAL A 233 -10.43 15.42 -17.41
CA VAL A 233 -10.96 14.65 -16.27
C VAL A 233 -9.84 14.23 -15.33
N ALA A 234 -8.70 13.76 -15.88
CA ALA A 234 -7.53 13.37 -15.11
C ALA A 234 -6.96 14.56 -14.32
N ASN A 235 -6.88 15.75 -14.94
CA ASN A 235 -6.37 16.95 -14.29
C ASN A 235 -7.31 17.49 -13.20
N ARG A 236 -8.62 17.44 -13.40
CA ARG A 236 -9.61 17.87 -12.38
C ARG A 236 -9.63 16.95 -11.18
N PHE A 237 -9.52 15.65 -11.39
CA PHE A 237 -9.46 14.69 -10.30
C PHE A 237 -8.17 14.85 -9.48
N GLN A 238 -7.01 14.97 -10.15
CA GLN A 238 -5.75 15.23 -9.49
C GLN A 238 -5.76 16.53 -8.67
N TYR A 239 -6.40 17.57 -9.20
CA TYR A 239 -6.60 18.84 -8.49
C TYR A 239 -7.49 18.66 -7.25
N ALA A 240 -8.58 17.91 -7.35
CA ALA A 240 -9.50 17.68 -6.24
C ALA A 240 -8.85 16.85 -5.12
N VAL A 241 -8.06 15.83 -5.46
CA VAL A 241 -7.28 15.02 -4.51
C VAL A 241 -6.20 15.87 -3.84
N ASN A 242 -5.48 16.69 -4.61
CA ASN A 242 -4.44 17.57 -4.06
C ASN A 242 -4.97 18.68 -3.14
N LYS A 243 -6.25 19.02 -3.25
CA LYS A 243 -6.92 20.05 -2.41
C LYS A 243 -7.74 19.43 -1.26
N ASN A 244 -7.68 18.10 -1.03
CA ASN A 244 -8.53 17.41 -0.04
C ASN A 244 -10.03 17.73 -0.19
N ASN A 245 -10.45 18.04 -1.39
CA ASN A 245 -11.83 18.46 -1.65
C ASN A 245 -12.70 17.24 -1.94
N PHE A 246 -13.07 16.51 -0.88
CA PHE A 246 -13.94 15.33 -0.96
C PHE A 246 -15.28 15.63 -1.59
N TYR A 247 -15.83 16.82 -1.36
CA TYR A 247 -17.08 17.28 -1.99
C TYR A 247 -16.95 17.40 -3.52
N LEU A 248 -15.83 17.92 -4.00
CA LEU A 248 -15.57 18.01 -5.45
C LEU A 248 -15.35 16.62 -6.06
N ILE A 249 -14.73 15.72 -5.31
CA ILE A 249 -14.54 14.32 -5.72
C ILE A 249 -15.88 13.61 -5.83
N GLU A 250 -16.77 13.73 -4.85
CA GLU A 250 -18.13 13.17 -4.91
C GLU A 250 -18.95 13.73 -6.07
N LYS A 251 -18.87 15.04 -6.29
CA LYS A 251 -19.60 15.72 -7.38
C LYS A 251 -19.12 15.32 -8.77
N LEU A 252 -17.81 15.05 -8.93
CA LEU A 252 -17.24 14.52 -10.16
C LEU A 252 -17.69 13.07 -10.41
N ILE A 253 -17.79 12.27 -9.36
CA ILE A 253 -18.29 10.89 -9.42
C ILE A 253 -19.78 10.86 -9.79
N GLN A 254 -20.61 11.70 -9.16
CA GLN A 254 -22.05 11.76 -9.44
C GLN A 254 -22.36 12.22 -10.86
N LYS A 255 -21.58 13.16 -11.38
CA LYS A 255 -21.79 13.68 -12.74
C LYS A 255 -21.41 12.67 -13.83
N ASP A 256 -20.40 11.84 -13.58
CA ASP A 256 -20.02 10.78 -14.53
C ASP A 256 -21.01 9.59 -14.46
N TYR A 257 -21.65 9.34 -13.31
CA TYR A 257 -22.71 8.34 -13.21
C TYR A 257 -23.96 8.67 -14.04
N GLN A 258 -24.30 9.94 -14.18
CA GLN A 258 -25.46 10.38 -15.00
C GLN A 258 -25.19 10.34 -16.50
N ASN A 259 -23.94 10.26 -16.94
CA ASN A 259 -23.56 10.19 -18.35
C ASN A 259 -23.36 8.74 -18.86
N PHE A 260 -23.49 7.73 -18.01
CA PHE A 260 -23.34 6.30 -18.35
C PHE A 260 -24.60 5.46 -18.00
N SER A 261 -25.66 6.07 -17.54
CA SER A 261 -27.02 5.51 -17.44
C SER A 261 -27.85 5.94 -18.63
#